data_1c9622d0803bd2ab8e59e3e0a623b85f
#
_entry.id   1c9622d0803bd2ab8e59e3e0a623b85f
#
_cell.length_a   1.000
_cell.length_b   1.000
_cell.length_c   1.000
_cell.angle_alpha   90.00
_cell.angle_beta   90.00
_cell.angle_gamma   90.00
#
_symmetry.space_group_name_H-M   'P 1'
#
loop_
_entity.id
_entity.type
_entity.pdbx_description
1 polymer ?
#
loop_
_entity_poly.entity_id
_entity_poly.type
_entity_poly.pdbx_seq_one_letter_code
_entity_poly.pdbx_strand_id
1 'polypeptide(L)'
;TTQLFLDSIQASIDRMGQQRDILDARIGMMEKMRYLTQRAVTFPKEQPRLSYWDETWFLTTEVRRERSQQAYAQAVSEHSDFCRNGAGMATFPLGRVIDIPNPDDPSEFYYTKLVTWISPPRDAACLGDRVECKPKGNYAVVLHQGGTSTVARSYEKLLAYVEREGFRMRGPLYELDMNS
;
A
#
# COMPACT_ATOMS: atom_id res chain seq x y z
N THR A 1 -38.83 27.42 14.78
CA THR A 1 -37.55 28.08 15.21
C THR A 1 -36.69 27.11 16.02
N THR A 2 -37.24 26.42 17.03
CA THR A 2 -36.48 25.47 17.87
C THR A 2 -36.01 24.27 17.09
N GLN A 3 -36.81 23.70 16.18
CA GLN A 3 -36.46 22.57 15.35
C GLN A 3 -35.28 22.90 14.43
N LEU A 4 -35.27 24.03 13.75
CA LEU A 4 -34.14 24.46 12.91
C LEU A 4 -32.84 24.62 13.70
N PHE A 5 -32.91 24.99 14.95
CA PHE A 5 -31.73 25.07 15.82
C PHE A 5 -31.20 23.67 16.19
N LEU A 6 -32.09 22.77 16.53
CA LEU A 6 -31.73 21.35 16.80
C LEU A 6 -31.09 20.67 15.57
N ASP A 7 -31.68 20.89 14.40
CA ASP A 7 -31.15 20.36 13.12
C ASP A 7 -29.75 20.93 12.81
N SER A 8 -29.53 22.22 13.11
CA SER A 8 -28.22 22.87 12.94
C SER A 8 -27.17 22.28 13.90
N ILE A 9 -27.55 22.01 15.15
CA ILE A 9 -26.66 21.35 16.13
C ILE A 9 -26.33 19.94 15.66
N GLN A 10 -27.33 19.17 15.24
CA GLN A 10 -27.11 17.80 14.75
C GLN A 10 -26.17 17.79 13.54
N ALA A 11 -26.39 18.66 12.55
CA ALA A 11 -25.51 18.81 11.39
C ALA A 11 -24.07 19.20 11.78
N SER A 12 -23.90 19.95 12.86
CA SER A 12 -22.58 20.31 13.39
C SER A 12 -21.91 19.13 14.08
N ILE A 13 -22.65 18.32 14.84
CA ILE A 13 -22.16 17.09 15.47
C ILE A 13 -21.72 16.10 14.39
N ASP A 14 -22.53 15.91 13.34
CA ASP A 14 -22.22 14.98 12.25
C ASP A 14 -20.93 15.40 11.51
N ARG A 15 -20.77 16.70 11.26
CA ARG A 15 -19.56 17.27 10.65
C ARG A 15 -18.31 17.04 11.50
N MET A 16 -18.42 17.27 12.82
CA MET A 16 -17.32 17.02 13.75
C MET A 16 -16.98 15.53 13.84
N GLY A 17 -17.99 14.66 13.77
CA GLY A 17 -17.81 13.20 13.68
C GLY A 17 -16.99 12.80 12.46
N GLN A 18 -17.36 13.31 11.29
CA GLN A 18 -16.62 13.07 10.05
C GLN A 18 -15.17 13.58 10.12
N GLN A 19 -14.96 14.77 10.68
CA GLN A 19 -13.60 15.31 10.86
C GLN A 19 -12.77 14.45 11.80
N ARG A 20 -13.35 13.97 12.89
CA ARG A 20 -12.68 13.04 13.82
C ARG A 20 -12.28 11.75 13.10
N ASP A 21 -13.16 11.13 12.33
CA ASP A 21 -12.89 9.89 11.63
C ASP A 21 -11.75 10.06 10.61
N ILE A 22 -11.69 11.21 9.93
CA ILE A 22 -10.55 11.54 9.03
C ILE A 22 -9.25 11.69 9.81
N LEU A 23 -9.28 12.36 10.98
CA LEU A 23 -8.08 12.52 11.82
C LEU A 23 -7.59 11.17 12.36
N ASP A 24 -8.50 10.33 12.82
CA ASP A 24 -8.18 8.98 13.32
C ASP A 24 -7.53 8.12 12.23
N ALA A 25 -8.05 8.18 11.00
CA ALA A 25 -7.46 7.51 9.85
C ALA A 25 -6.03 8.00 9.55
N ARG A 26 -5.80 9.33 9.61
CA ARG A 26 -4.48 9.93 9.42
C ARG A 26 -3.49 9.53 10.52
N ILE A 27 -3.91 9.54 11.77
CA ILE A 27 -3.09 9.09 12.90
C ILE A 27 -2.68 7.65 12.71
N GLY A 28 -3.63 6.76 12.42
CA GLY A 28 -3.35 5.34 12.19
C GLY A 28 -2.38 5.11 11.04
N MET A 29 -2.45 5.92 9.97
CA MET A 29 -1.49 5.87 8.87
C MET A 29 -0.08 6.32 9.33
N MET A 30 0.04 7.42 10.07
CA MET A 30 1.32 7.91 10.58
C MET A 30 1.96 6.91 11.55
N GLU A 31 1.18 6.24 12.38
CA GLU A 31 1.66 5.17 13.26
C GLU A 31 2.23 3.99 12.47
N LYS A 32 1.57 3.59 11.37
CA LYS A 32 2.09 2.56 10.48
C LYS A 32 3.37 2.98 9.79
N MET A 33 3.46 4.21 9.31
CA MET A 33 4.69 4.75 8.72
C MET A 33 5.83 4.73 9.74
N ARG A 34 5.57 5.17 10.96
CA ARG A 34 6.55 5.11 12.06
C ARG A 34 7.02 3.69 12.30
N TYR A 35 6.10 2.73 12.38
CA TYR A 35 6.42 1.32 12.55
C TYR A 35 7.31 0.77 11.42
N LEU A 36 6.96 1.04 10.16
CA LEU A 36 7.74 0.62 9.01
C LEU A 36 9.14 1.24 9.00
N THR A 37 9.22 2.55 9.28
CA THR A 37 10.50 3.27 9.34
C THR A 37 11.39 2.71 10.44
N GLN A 38 10.84 2.45 11.62
CA GLN A 38 11.60 1.82 12.72
C GLN A 38 12.11 0.43 12.33
N ARG A 39 11.30 -0.37 11.65
CA ARG A 39 11.76 -1.67 11.12
C ARG A 39 12.86 -1.50 10.08
N ALA A 40 12.72 -0.54 9.16
CA ALA A 40 13.71 -0.29 8.12
C ALA A 40 15.07 0.13 8.68
N VAL A 41 15.10 0.91 9.76
CA VAL A 41 16.35 1.30 10.43
C VAL A 41 17.10 0.10 10.98
N THR A 42 16.41 -0.90 11.49
CA THR A 42 17.00 -2.13 12.06
C THR A 42 17.18 -3.26 11.03
N PHE A 43 16.66 -3.08 9.83
CA PHE A 43 16.72 -4.09 8.79
C PHE A 43 18.06 -4.05 8.06
N PRO A 44 18.74 -5.20 7.84
CA PRO A 44 19.95 -5.25 7.03
C PRO A 44 19.64 -4.75 5.61
N LYS A 45 20.39 -3.74 5.18
CA LYS A 45 20.23 -3.16 3.86
C LYS A 45 20.61 -4.18 2.78
N GLU A 46 19.81 -4.25 1.72
CA GLU A 46 20.08 -5.09 0.55
C GLU A 46 20.25 -6.60 0.84
N GLN A 47 19.90 -7.05 2.04
CA GLN A 47 19.97 -8.46 2.44
C GLN A 47 18.56 -9.02 2.65
N PRO A 48 18.10 -9.96 1.81
CA PRO A 48 16.82 -10.61 2.02
C PRO A 48 16.79 -11.44 3.30
N ARG A 49 15.66 -11.43 3.98
CA ARG A 49 15.38 -12.29 5.12
C ARG A 49 13.91 -12.64 5.25
N LEU A 50 13.61 -13.72 5.94
CA LEU A 50 12.25 -14.06 6.33
C LEU A 50 11.78 -13.15 7.47
N SER A 51 10.56 -12.64 7.35
CA SER A 51 9.94 -11.77 8.35
C SER A 51 8.46 -12.02 8.43
N TYR A 52 7.93 -12.15 9.65
CA TYR A 52 6.50 -12.25 9.86
C TYR A 52 5.84 -10.88 9.71
N TRP A 53 4.72 -10.85 8.99
CA TRP A 53 3.87 -9.67 8.79
C TRP A 53 2.44 -10.00 9.15
N ASP A 54 1.81 -9.06 9.82
CA ASP A 54 0.39 -9.12 10.12
C ASP A 54 -0.45 -8.87 8.86
N GLU A 55 -1.72 -9.20 8.97
CA GLU A 55 -2.73 -8.89 7.98
C GLU A 55 -2.71 -7.39 7.66
N THR A 56 -2.78 -7.07 6.39
CA THR A 56 -2.68 -5.69 5.92
C THR A 56 -3.74 -5.42 4.87
N TRP A 57 -4.49 -4.36 5.06
CA TRP A 57 -5.54 -3.94 4.14
C TRP A 57 -5.06 -2.81 3.25
N PHE A 58 -5.41 -2.90 1.98
CA PHE A 58 -5.04 -1.93 0.95
C PHE A 58 -6.26 -1.43 0.19
N LEU A 59 -6.27 -0.12 -0.11
CA LEU A 59 -6.99 0.40 -1.26
C LEU A 59 -6.16 0.15 -2.50
N THR A 60 -6.78 -0.34 -3.57
CA THR A 60 -6.09 -0.73 -4.79
C THR A 60 -6.63 0.02 -6.01
N THR A 61 -5.76 0.22 -6.98
CA THR A 61 -6.12 0.70 -8.32
C THR A 61 -5.32 -0.11 -9.33
N GLU A 62 -6.01 -0.71 -10.28
CA GLU A 62 -5.39 -1.50 -11.35
C GLU A 62 -4.51 -0.61 -12.23
N VAL A 63 -3.30 -1.09 -12.54
CA VAL A 63 -2.41 -0.47 -13.51
C VAL A 63 -2.54 -1.24 -14.82
N ARG A 64 -2.88 -0.55 -15.90
CA ARG A 64 -2.91 -1.16 -17.23
C ARG A 64 -1.52 -1.67 -17.60
N ARG A 65 -1.42 -2.88 -18.13
CA ARG A 65 -0.17 -3.53 -18.53
C ARG A 65 0.60 -2.79 -19.66
N GLU A 66 0.05 -1.71 -20.17
CA GLU A 66 0.77 -0.85 -21.12
C GLU A 66 1.95 -0.18 -20.39
N ARG A 67 3.17 -0.49 -20.82
CA ARG A 67 4.43 0.05 -20.28
C ARG A 67 4.62 1.55 -20.57
N SER A 68 3.55 2.32 -20.79
CA SER A 68 3.70 3.75 -21.04
C SER A 68 3.79 4.51 -19.71
N GLN A 69 4.75 5.43 -19.63
CA GLN A 69 4.85 6.37 -18.51
C GLN A 69 3.54 7.13 -18.29
N GLN A 70 2.82 7.41 -19.37
CA GLN A 70 1.55 8.12 -19.34
C GLN A 70 0.45 7.28 -18.66
N ALA A 71 0.33 5.99 -19.01
CA ALA A 71 -0.65 5.10 -18.37
C ALA A 71 -0.38 4.92 -16.87
N TYR A 72 0.89 4.82 -16.49
CA TYR A 72 1.28 4.78 -15.08
C TYR A 72 0.95 6.08 -14.34
N ALA A 73 1.29 7.24 -14.91
CA ALA A 73 0.98 8.54 -14.32
C ALA A 73 -0.53 8.76 -14.18
N GLN A 74 -1.32 8.31 -15.16
CA GLN A 74 -2.78 8.34 -15.08
C GLN A 74 -3.29 7.47 -13.92
N ALA A 75 -2.80 6.23 -13.78
CA ALA A 75 -3.18 5.35 -12.68
C ALA A 75 -2.83 5.96 -11.30
N VAL A 76 -1.67 6.62 -11.18
CA VAL A 76 -1.27 7.34 -9.96
C VAL A 76 -2.25 8.48 -9.66
N SER A 77 -2.63 9.27 -10.67
CA SER A 77 -3.61 10.35 -10.50
C SER A 77 -4.97 9.82 -10.05
N GLU A 78 -5.49 8.80 -10.73
CA GLU A 78 -6.77 8.15 -10.41
C GLU A 78 -6.76 7.56 -8.99
N HIS A 79 -5.66 6.90 -8.61
CA HIS A 79 -5.50 6.34 -7.28
C HIS A 79 -5.49 7.44 -6.21
N SER A 80 -4.74 8.52 -6.47
CA SER A 80 -4.64 9.69 -5.58
C SER A 80 -6.00 10.37 -5.38
N ASP A 81 -6.74 10.57 -6.46
CA ASP A 81 -8.06 11.19 -6.42
C ASP A 81 -9.07 10.30 -5.68
N PHE A 82 -9.00 8.98 -5.90
CA PHE A 82 -9.84 8.03 -5.19
C PHE A 82 -9.55 8.02 -3.68
N CYS A 83 -8.28 7.99 -3.28
CA CYS A 83 -7.90 8.03 -1.87
C CYS A 83 -8.34 9.34 -1.19
N ARG A 84 -8.21 10.48 -1.89
CA ARG A 84 -8.56 11.79 -1.36
C ARG A 84 -10.05 12.02 -1.25
N ASN A 85 -10.80 11.68 -2.30
CA ASN A 85 -12.21 12.01 -2.42
C ASN A 85 -13.13 10.89 -1.92
N GLY A 86 -12.75 9.63 -2.17
CA GLY A 86 -13.59 8.48 -1.83
C GLY A 86 -13.38 7.95 -0.41
N ALA A 87 -12.17 8.03 0.12
CA ALA A 87 -11.83 7.49 1.43
C ALA A 87 -11.40 8.55 2.45
N GLY A 88 -11.33 9.84 2.05
CA GLY A 88 -10.88 10.93 2.92
C GLY A 88 -9.45 10.78 3.43
N MET A 89 -8.64 9.98 2.74
CA MET A 89 -7.32 9.55 3.18
C MET A 89 -6.22 10.29 2.41
N ALA A 90 -5.10 10.54 3.07
CA ALA A 90 -3.90 10.95 2.37
C ALA A 90 -3.38 9.78 1.51
N THR A 91 -2.85 10.11 0.34
CA THR A 91 -2.39 9.14 -0.68
C THR A 91 -1.09 8.43 -0.34
N PHE A 92 -0.63 8.50 0.89
CA PHE A 92 0.69 8.06 1.33
C PHE A 92 0.61 7.03 2.45
N PRO A 93 1.49 6.01 2.51
CA PRO A 93 2.50 5.65 1.52
C PRO A 93 1.90 4.95 0.29
N LEU A 94 2.43 5.29 -0.89
CA LEU A 94 2.11 4.58 -2.12
C LEU A 94 2.93 3.31 -2.20
N GLY A 95 2.27 2.19 -2.42
CA GLY A 95 2.91 0.92 -2.73
C GLY A 95 2.48 0.41 -4.09
N ARG A 96 3.05 -0.71 -4.48
CA ARG A 96 2.78 -1.38 -5.76
C ARG A 96 2.69 -2.87 -5.58
N VAL A 97 1.84 -3.51 -6.36
CA VAL A 97 1.86 -4.95 -6.57
C VAL A 97 2.56 -5.22 -7.89
N ILE A 98 3.47 -6.18 -7.86
CA ILE A 98 4.40 -6.45 -8.94
C ILE A 98 4.20 -7.87 -9.43
N ASP A 99 4.19 -8.02 -10.74
CA ASP A 99 4.26 -9.30 -11.44
C ASP A 99 5.64 -9.41 -12.11
N ILE A 100 6.30 -10.55 -11.94
CA ILE A 100 7.55 -10.93 -12.59
C ILE A 100 7.25 -12.17 -13.42
N PRO A 101 6.94 -12.03 -14.72
CA PRO A 101 6.55 -13.15 -15.57
C PRO A 101 7.64 -14.18 -15.74
N ASN A 102 8.90 -13.74 -15.74
CA ASN A 102 10.07 -14.60 -15.83
C ASN A 102 10.95 -14.41 -14.59
N PRO A 103 10.90 -15.34 -13.62
CA PRO A 103 11.75 -15.27 -12.43
C PRO A 103 13.26 -15.31 -12.73
N ASP A 104 13.66 -15.87 -13.87
CA ASP A 104 15.06 -15.94 -14.29
C ASP A 104 15.56 -14.60 -14.87
N ASP A 105 14.65 -13.70 -15.25
CA ASP A 105 14.95 -12.34 -15.68
C ASP A 105 14.02 -11.33 -14.96
N PRO A 106 14.31 -11.02 -13.70
CA PRO A 106 13.51 -10.07 -12.92
C PRO A 106 13.59 -8.62 -13.40
N SER A 107 14.41 -8.31 -14.40
CA SER A 107 14.41 -6.98 -15.01
C SER A 107 13.12 -6.69 -15.79
N GLU A 108 12.42 -7.75 -16.23
CA GLU A 108 11.11 -7.68 -16.84
C GLU A 108 10.00 -7.81 -15.79
N PHE A 109 9.76 -6.75 -15.05
CA PHE A 109 8.63 -6.69 -14.09
C PHE A 109 7.57 -5.69 -14.53
N TYR A 110 6.35 -5.88 -14.01
CA TYR A 110 5.20 -5.01 -14.28
C TYR A 110 4.53 -4.60 -12.97
N TYR A 111 4.17 -3.33 -12.87
CA TYR A 111 3.23 -2.91 -11.84
C TYR A 111 1.82 -3.32 -12.27
N THR A 112 1.16 -4.12 -11.46
CA THR A 112 -0.22 -4.57 -11.72
C THR A 112 -1.23 -3.75 -10.97
N LYS A 113 -0.87 -3.26 -9.78
CA LYS A 113 -1.73 -2.43 -8.94
C LYS A 113 -0.91 -1.37 -8.21
N LEU A 114 -1.54 -0.23 -8.01
CA LEU A 114 -1.15 0.73 -6.98
C LEU A 114 -1.91 0.41 -5.71
N VAL A 115 -1.26 0.55 -4.57
CA VAL A 115 -1.86 0.24 -3.28
C VAL A 115 -1.58 1.35 -2.27
N THR A 116 -2.57 1.68 -1.46
CA THR A 116 -2.41 2.52 -0.28
C THR A 116 -2.88 1.76 0.95
N TRP A 117 -2.07 1.77 1.98
CA TRP A 117 -2.34 1.07 3.22
C TRP A 117 -3.50 1.74 3.98
N ILE A 118 -4.49 0.94 4.37
CA ILE A 118 -5.63 1.41 5.14
C ILE A 118 -5.76 0.64 6.47
N SER A 119 -6.51 1.20 7.39
CA SER A 119 -7.01 0.43 8.54
C SER A 119 -8.05 -0.57 8.05
N PRO A 120 -8.25 -1.71 8.75
CA PRO A 120 -9.31 -2.65 8.40
C PRO A 120 -10.63 -1.87 8.25
N PRO A 121 -11.29 -1.93 7.11
CA PRO A 121 -12.52 -1.19 6.89
C PRO A 121 -13.61 -1.73 7.82
N ARG A 122 -14.32 -0.83 8.52
CA ARG A 122 -15.50 -1.20 9.32
C ARG A 122 -16.64 -1.67 8.41
N ASP A 123 -16.68 -1.13 7.21
CA ASP A 123 -17.66 -1.49 6.19
C ASP A 123 -16.97 -1.56 4.83
N ALA A 124 -16.44 -2.74 4.50
CA ALA A 124 -15.77 -2.99 3.22
C ALA A 124 -16.73 -2.81 2.02
N ALA A 125 -18.03 -2.96 2.23
CA ALA A 125 -19.03 -2.82 1.18
C ALA A 125 -19.07 -1.40 0.59
N CYS A 126 -18.74 -0.38 1.37
CA CYS A 126 -18.71 1.02 0.90
C CYS A 126 -17.54 1.33 -0.05
N LEU A 127 -16.48 0.51 -0.04
CA LEU A 127 -15.27 0.71 -0.84
C LEU A 127 -15.20 -0.23 -2.06
N GLY A 128 -16.15 -1.15 -2.19
CA GLY A 128 -16.30 -2.07 -3.32
C GLY A 128 -15.08 -2.97 -3.53
N ASP A 129 -14.86 -3.37 -4.79
CA ASP A 129 -13.79 -4.29 -5.21
C ASP A 129 -12.38 -3.68 -5.11
N ARG A 130 -12.26 -2.44 -4.64
CA ARG A 130 -10.96 -1.74 -4.47
C ARG A 130 -10.29 -1.99 -3.14
N VAL A 131 -10.84 -2.85 -2.29
CA VAL A 131 -10.24 -3.22 -1.01
C VAL A 131 -9.67 -4.62 -1.10
N GLU A 132 -8.38 -4.76 -0.85
CA GLU A 132 -7.71 -6.05 -0.82
C GLU A 132 -7.01 -6.27 0.51
N CYS A 133 -6.97 -7.53 0.92
CA CYS A 133 -6.29 -7.97 2.13
C CYS A 133 -5.03 -8.77 1.76
N LYS A 134 -3.87 -8.24 2.15
CA LYS A 134 -2.63 -9.02 2.21
C LYS A 134 -2.68 -9.90 3.45
N PRO A 135 -2.69 -11.23 3.31
CA PRO A 135 -2.81 -12.13 4.45
C PRO A 135 -1.62 -12.02 5.40
N LYS A 136 -1.85 -12.32 6.67
CA LYS A 136 -0.76 -12.51 7.64
C LYS A 136 0.09 -13.72 7.28
N GLY A 137 1.38 -13.66 7.58
CA GLY A 137 2.28 -14.79 7.33
C GLY A 137 3.75 -14.39 7.25
N ASN A 138 4.55 -15.37 6.86
CA ASN A 138 5.97 -15.16 6.63
C ASN A 138 6.20 -14.65 5.20
N TYR A 139 6.95 -13.59 5.08
CA TYR A 139 7.33 -12.96 3.83
C TYR A 139 8.86 -12.89 3.73
N ALA A 140 9.38 -13.23 2.56
CA ALA A 140 10.73 -12.85 2.22
C ALA A 140 10.74 -11.33 1.97
N VAL A 141 11.62 -10.60 2.63
CA VAL A 141 11.66 -9.14 2.60
C VAL A 141 13.07 -8.67 2.36
N VAL A 142 13.24 -7.69 1.48
CA VAL A 142 14.48 -6.97 1.26
C VAL A 142 14.22 -5.47 1.36
N LEU A 143 15.13 -4.75 2.00
CA LEU A 143 15.10 -3.30 2.00
C LEU A 143 15.92 -2.78 0.82
N HIS A 144 15.25 -2.23 -0.20
CA HIS A 144 15.90 -1.56 -1.31
C HIS A 144 16.39 -0.17 -0.89
N GLN A 145 17.59 0.18 -1.31
CA GLN A 145 18.15 1.50 -1.14
C GLN A 145 18.62 2.03 -2.51
N GLY A 146 17.89 2.99 -3.04
CA GLY A 146 18.17 3.56 -4.36
C GLY A 146 16.91 4.02 -5.07
N GLY A 147 17.05 4.40 -6.33
CA GLY A 147 15.93 4.79 -7.19
C GLY A 147 15.29 3.59 -7.90
N THR A 148 14.16 3.83 -8.55
CA THR A 148 13.42 2.80 -9.30
C THR A 148 14.26 2.12 -10.39
N SER A 149 15.30 2.79 -10.93
CA SER A 149 16.20 2.20 -11.92
C SER A 149 17.06 1.05 -11.40
N THR A 150 17.19 0.92 -10.07
CA THR A 150 18.02 -0.10 -9.43
C THR A 150 17.21 -1.15 -8.68
N VAL A 151 15.89 -1.01 -8.62
CA VAL A 151 15.01 -1.88 -7.83
C VAL A 151 15.01 -3.35 -8.32
N ALA A 152 15.19 -3.58 -9.61
CA ALA A 152 15.29 -4.91 -10.21
C ALA A 152 16.35 -5.80 -9.51
N ARG A 153 17.49 -5.20 -9.13
CA ARG A 153 18.53 -5.92 -8.37
C ARG A 153 18.04 -6.46 -7.02
N SER A 154 17.12 -5.74 -6.40
CA SER A 154 16.52 -6.19 -5.14
C SER A 154 15.53 -7.34 -5.36
N TYR A 155 14.83 -7.35 -6.49
CA TYR A 155 13.99 -8.47 -6.87
C TYR A 155 14.84 -9.72 -7.17
N GLU A 156 15.94 -9.57 -7.92
CA GLU A 156 16.90 -10.66 -8.14
C GLU A 156 17.38 -11.30 -6.81
N LYS A 157 17.82 -10.45 -5.87
CA LYS A 157 18.27 -10.90 -4.55
C LYS A 157 17.16 -11.62 -3.78
N LEU A 158 15.94 -11.09 -3.86
CA LEU A 158 14.78 -11.65 -3.17
C LEU A 158 14.41 -13.02 -3.73
N LEU A 159 14.36 -13.16 -5.05
CA LEU A 159 14.05 -14.41 -5.73
C LEU A 159 15.13 -15.46 -5.47
N ALA A 160 16.41 -15.10 -5.62
CA ALA A 160 17.53 -15.97 -5.30
C ALA A 160 17.53 -16.45 -3.83
N TYR A 161 17.12 -15.57 -2.91
CA TYR A 161 16.94 -15.94 -1.50
C TYR A 161 15.83 -16.98 -1.33
N VAL A 162 14.66 -16.74 -1.94
CA VAL A 162 13.50 -17.65 -1.87
C VAL A 162 13.87 -19.04 -2.42
N GLU A 163 14.58 -19.10 -3.56
CA GLU A 163 15.05 -20.34 -4.17
C GLU A 163 16.06 -21.07 -3.28
N ARG A 164 17.09 -20.36 -2.83
CA ARG A 164 18.15 -20.92 -1.97
C ARG A 164 17.61 -21.53 -0.69
N GLU A 165 16.63 -20.87 -0.05
CA GLU A 165 16.01 -21.35 1.18
C GLU A 165 14.93 -22.44 0.93
N GLY A 166 14.66 -22.79 -0.31
CA GLY A 166 13.65 -23.78 -0.69
C GLY A 166 12.21 -23.35 -0.43
N PHE A 167 11.96 -22.04 -0.36
CA PHE A 167 10.61 -21.52 -0.14
C PHE A 167 9.79 -21.52 -1.42
N ARG A 168 8.47 -21.62 -1.28
CA ARG A 168 7.53 -21.47 -2.39
C ARG A 168 6.75 -20.18 -2.23
N MET A 169 6.80 -19.32 -3.23
CA MET A 169 5.95 -18.14 -3.29
C MET A 169 4.47 -18.54 -3.45
N ARG A 170 3.60 -17.90 -2.69
CA ARG A 170 2.14 -18.16 -2.71
C ARG A 170 1.31 -16.96 -3.15
N GLY A 171 1.93 -15.84 -3.45
CA GLY A 171 1.24 -14.61 -3.81
C GLY A 171 2.13 -13.62 -4.53
N PRO A 172 1.59 -12.45 -4.85
CA PRO A 172 2.30 -11.44 -5.59
C PRO A 172 3.43 -10.81 -4.75
N LEU A 173 4.28 -10.08 -5.42
CA LEU A 173 5.32 -9.26 -4.82
C LEU A 173 4.74 -7.88 -4.47
N TYR A 174 5.05 -7.39 -3.28
CA TYR A 174 4.63 -6.06 -2.81
C TYR A 174 5.86 -5.16 -2.68
N GLU A 175 5.78 -3.99 -3.26
CA GLU A 175 6.72 -2.90 -3.04
C GLU A 175 6.02 -1.82 -2.20
N LEU A 176 6.64 -1.40 -1.11
CA LEU A 176 6.14 -0.32 -0.27
C LEU A 176 7.15 0.81 -0.27
N ASP A 177 6.74 1.98 -0.75
CA ASP A 177 7.60 3.15 -0.81
C ASP A 177 7.66 3.81 0.58
N MET A 178 8.88 3.96 1.10
CA MET A 178 9.12 4.46 2.46
C MET A 178 9.47 5.94 2.50
N ASN A 179 9.75 6.56 1.35
CA ASN A 179 10.38 7.89 1.23
C ASN A 179 9.68 8.84 0.25
N SER A 180 8.43 8.65 -0.02
CA SER A 180 7.70 9.57 -0.89
C SER A 180 7.15 10.80 -0.19
#